data_7898f355fc3e7e206fd32282bb67c006
#
_entry.id   7898f355fc3e7e206fd32282bb67c006
#
_cell.length_a   1.000
_cell.length_b   1.000
_cell.length_c   1.000
_cell.angle_alpha   90.00
_cell.angle_beta   90.00
_cell.angle_gamma   90.00
#
_symmetry.space_group_name_H-M   'P 1'
#
loop_
_entity.id
_entity.type
_entity.pdbx_description
1 polymer ?
#
loop_
_entity_poly.entity_id
_entity_poly.type
_entity_poly.pdbx_seq_one_letter_code
_entity_poly.pdbx_strand_id
1 'polypeptide(L)'
;RNWSEHIVDEGVTAFLATTITQSEEVLTNAVRNVADVMEEGYKGAEILGIHFEGPYLDMKYKGAQPEQYIVKPTVEQFKKYQEAARGHIKYITMATEQDDDFALTRYCVENGVVVSIGHSAATYEQAVEAFAHGAKSMTHVYNGMTPFNHRATGLVGAAYRIRTMYGEIICDGNHSTYAALNNYFMSKGPDYSIMISDALMAKGTPIGSKHIFGGNEIVIYPDGSAHLTSTGGLAGSTLNINKGLRILVEKAMVPFNYAINSCTINPARCLGVDDRKGSLQVGKDADIVVLNDDYSVVQTY
;
A
#
# COMPACT_ATOMS: atom_id res chain seq x y z
N ARG A 1 -7.26 -9.12 -14.34
CA ARG A 1 -6.53 -10.01 -15.27
C ARG A 1 -5.45 -9.26 -16.05
N ASN A 2 -5.76 -8.22 -16.80
CA ASN A 2 -4.75 -7.46 -17.55
C ASN A 2 -3.62 -6.95 -16.65
N TRP A 3 -3.95 -6.46 -15.45
CA TRP A 3 -2.95 -5.96 -14.51
C TRP A 3 -1.94 -7.03 -14.11
N SER A 4 -2.40 -8.23 -13.74
CA SER A 4 -1.52 -9.33 -13.35
C SER A 4 -0.58 -9.77 -14.47
N GLU A 5 -1.02 -9.70 -15.72
CA GLU A 5 -0.21 -10.06 -16.89
C GLU A 5 0.88 -9.03 -17.20
N HIS A 6 0.68 -7.76 -16.89
CA HIS A 6 1.61 -6.69 -17.26
C HIS A 6 2.60 -6.30 -16.15
N ILE A 7 2.25 -6.45 -14.87
CA ILE A 7 3.18 -6.05 -13.79
C ILE A 7 4.38 -6.97 -13.66
N VAL A 8 4.38 -8.13 -14.28
CA VAL A 8 5.56 -9.02 -14.38
C VAL A 8 6.71 -8.34 -15.13
N ASP A 9 6.41 -7.43 -16.07
CA ASP A 9 7.40 -6.64 -16.80
C ASP A 9 8.17 -5.66 -15.88
N GLU A 10 7.67 -5.44 -14.67
CA GLU A 10 8.29 -4.62 -13.63
C GLU A 10 9.02 -5.44 -12.55
N GLY A 11 9.05 -6.78 -12.72
CA GLY A 11 9.60 -7.70 -11.74
C GLY A 11 8.67 -8.00 -10.56
N VAL A 12 7.37 -7.76 -10.70
CA VAL A 12 6.39 -8.09 -9.66
C VAL A 12 5.81 -9.47 -9.90
N THR A 13 5.99 -10.38 -8.94
CA THR A 13 5.51 -11.76 -8.99
C THR A 13 4.22 -11.97 -8.20
N ALA A 14 3.94 -11.06 -7.24
CA ALA A 14 2.72 -11.10 -6.44
C ALA A 14 2.30 -9.71 -5.96
N PHE A 15 0.99 -9.49 -5.77
CA PHE A 15 0.45 -8.19 -5.33
C PHE A 15 -0.91 -8.33 -4.63
N LEU A 16 -1.34 -7.27 -3.96
CA LEU A 16 -2.71 -7.09 -3.50
C LEU A 16 -3.47 -6.17 -4.46
N ALA A 17 -4.66 -6.58 -4.87
CA ALA A 17 -5.57 -5.74 -5.63
C ALA A 17 -6.21 -4.70 -4.68
N THR A 18 -5.92 -3.42 -4.89
CA THR A 18 -6.32 -2.35 -3.96
C THR A 18 -7.61 -1.68 -4.42
N THR A 19 -8.56 -1.48 -3.50
CA THR A 19 -9.74 -0.64 -3.68
C THR A 19 -9.47 0.78 -3.21
N ILE A 20 -10.33 1.71 -3.61
CA ILE A 20 -10.36 3.07 -3.05
C ILE A 20 -11.74 3.33 -2.46
N THR A 21 -11.87 4.32 -1.58
CA THR A 21 -13.16 4.74 -1.02
C THR A 21 -14.21 4.95 -2.10
N GLN A 22 -15.36 4.29 -1.96
CA GLN A 22 -16.52 4.39 -2.85
C GLN A 22 -17.81 4.03 -2.09
N SER A 23 -18.95 4.11 -2.78
CA SER A 23 -20.22 3.64 -2.22
C SER A 23 -20.16 2.16 -1.86
N GLU A 24 -20.98 1.73 -0.90
CA GLU A 24 -21.05 0.32 -0.48
C GLU A 24 -21.31 -0.61 -1.68
N GLU A 25 -22.19 -0.22 -2.60
CA GLU A 25 -22.48 -1.00 -3.80
C GLU A 25 -21.24 -1.17 -4.70
N VAL A 26 -20.53 -0.08 -4.99
CA VAL A 26 -19.35 -0.10 -5.86
C VAL A 26 -18.23 -0.91 -5.22
N LEU A 27 -17.98 -0.73 -3.92
CA LEU A 27 -16.98 -1.51 -3.18
C LEU A 27 -17.33 -3.00 -3.16
N THR A 28 -18.59 -3.33 -2.87
CA THR A 28 -19.07 -4.72 -2.88
C THR A 28 -18.85 -5.39 -4.23
N ASN A 29 -19.15 -4.67 -5.32
CA ASN A 29 -18.93 -5.18 -6.67
C ASN A 29 -17.45 -5.30 -7.01
N ALA A 30 -16.61 -4.33 -6.57
CA ALA A 30 -15.17 -4.38 -6.80
C ALA A 30 -14.51 -5.59 -6.12
N VAL A 31 -14.79 -5.81 -4.82
CA VAL A 31 -14.19 -6.94 -4.10
C VAL A 31 -14.69 -8.28 -4.60
N ARG A 32 -15.97 -8.37 -5.03
CA ARG A 32 -16.52 -9.57 -5.67
C ARG A 32 -15.80 -9.87 -6.99
N ASN A 33 -15.61 -8.85 -7.84
CA ASN A 33 -14.91 -9.02 -9.10
C ASN A 33 -13.46 -9.52 -8.92
N VAL A 34 -12.74 -9.04 -7.89
CA VAL A 34 -11.39 -9.56 -7.60
C VAL A 34 -11.47 -11.02 -7.19
N ALA A 35 -12.39 -11.37 -6.30
CA ALA A 35 -12.60 -12.75 -5.86
C ALA A 35 -12.96 -13.68 -7.04
N ASP A 36 -13.83 -13.22 -7.96
CA ASP A 36 -14.17 -13.98 -9.18
C ASP A 36 -12.91 -14.25 -10.01
N VAL A 37 -12.07 -13.23 -10.24
CA VAL A 37 -10.81 -13.38 -10.99
C VAL A 37 -9.86 -14.36 -10.32
N MET A 38 -9.73 -14.31 -8.99
CA MET A 38 -8.86 -15.21 -8.24
C MET A 38 -9.30 -16.67 -8.36
N GLU A 39 -10.61 -16.94 -8.32
CA GLU A 39 -11.18 -18.29 -8.35
C GLU A 39 -11.32 -18.87 -9.76
N GLU A 40 -11.60 -18.03 -10.77
CA GLU A 40 -11.66 -18.45 -12.18
C GLU A 40 -10.29 -18.71 -12.81
N GLY A 41 -9.24 -18.19 -12.19
CA GLY A 41 -7.86 -18.26 -12.68
C GLY A 41 -7.50 -17.13 -13.65
N TYR A 42 -6.21 -16.84 -13.68
CA TYR A 42 -5.59 -15.76 -14.48
C TYR A 42 -4.11 -16.11 -14.74
N LYS A 43 -3.44 -15.26 -15.51
CA LYS A 43 -2.00 -15.39 -15.82
C LYS A 43 -1.22 -14.25 -15.17
N GLY A 44 0.10 -14.42 -15.10
CA GLY A 44 1.04 -13.40 -14.61
C GLY A 44 1.21 -13.42 -13.11
N ALA A 45 1.42 -12.26 -12.50
CA ALA A 45 1.68 -12.10 -11.07
C ALA A 45 0.50 -12.56 -10.21
N GLU A 46 0.80 -13.24 -9.11
CA GLU A 46 -0.20 -13.78 -8.19
C GLU A 46 -0.96 -12.67 -7.45
N ILE A 47 -2.29 -12.74 -7.44
CA ILE A 47 -3.13 -11.91 -6.60
C ILE A 47 -3.22 -12.59 -5.23
N LEU A 48 -2.49 -12.08 -4.23
CA LEU A 48 -2.48 -12.64 -2.86
C LEU A 48 -3.76 -12.35 -2.08
N GLY A 49 -4.55 -11.43 -2.57
CA GLY A 49 -5.80 -11.00 -1.97
C GLY A 49 -6.13 -9.55 -2.30
N ILE A 50 -7.01 -8.98 -1.51
CA ILE A 50 -7.48 -7.61 -1.65
C ILE A 50 -6.88 -6.74 -0.53
N HIS A 51 -6.35 -5.59 -0.89
CA HIS A 51 -6.12 -4.47 0.00
C HIS A 51 -7.33 -3.55 -0.04
N PHE A 52 -8.02 -3.44 1.09
CA PHE A 52 -9.22 -2.63 1.24
C PHE A 52 -8.83 -1.26 1.82
N GLU A 53 -8.63 -0.26 0.95
CA GLU A 53 -8.22 1.07 1.35
C GLU A 53 -9.43 2.02 1.42
N GLY A 54 -9.80 2.41 2.61
CA GLY A 54 -11.07 3.08 2.89
C GLY A 54 -12.27 2.09 2.84
N PRO A 55 -13.47 2.56 3.13
CA PRO A 55 -13.91 3.94 3.34
C PRO A 55 -13.72 4.49 4.77
N TYR A 56 -13.04 3.81 5.64
CA TYR A 56 -12.88 4.10 7.06
C TYR A 56 -11.70 5.05 7.31
N LEU A 57 -11.77 6.25 6.74
CA LEU A 57 -10.67 7.23 6.72
C LEU A 57 -11.01 8.49 7.52
N ASP A 58 -9.99 9.27 7.85
CA ASP A 58 -10.18 10.59 8.44
C ASP A 58 -10.35 11.65 7.36
N MET A 59 -11.38 12.52 7.53
CA MET A 59 -11.72 13.55 6.54
C MET A 59 -10.60 14.55 6.27
N LYS A 60 -9.79 14.87 7.27
CA LYS A 60 -8.67 15.82 7.13
C LYS A 60 -7.53 15.23 6.31
N TYR A 61 -7.35 13.93 6.40
CA TYR A 61 -6.24 13.19 5.77
C TYR A 61 -6.70 12.30 4.61
N LYS A 62 -7.89 12.52 4.08
CA LYS A 62 -8.48 11.73 2.99
C LYS A 62 -7.69 11.73 1.68
N GLY A 63 -6.81 12.73 1.46
CA GLY A 63 -6.08 12.87 0.21
C GLY A 63 -7.02 12.97 -1.00
N ALA A 64 -6.79 12.14 -2.02
CA ALA A 64 -7.60 12.08 -3.24
C ALA A 64 -8.89 11.24 -3.08
N GLN A 65 -9.13 10.65 -1.92
CA GLN A 65 -10.30 9.79 -1.67
C GLN A 65 -11.61 10.61 -1.71
N PRO A 66 -12.71 10.09 -2.29
CA PRO A 66 -13.99 10.80 -2.41
C PRO A 66 -14.69 10.91 -1.04
N GLU A 67 -14.79 12.14 -0.54
CA GLU A 67 -15.24 12.46 0.83
C GLU A 67 -16.67 12.01 1.14
N GLN A 68 -17.55 12.00 0.14
CA GLN A 68 -18.96 11.65 0.32
C GLN A 68 -19.20 10.20 0.72
N TYR A 69 -18.18 9.35 0.61
CA TYR A 69 -18.27 7.93 0.93
C TYR A 69 -17.44 7.53 2.16
N ILE A 70 -16.76 8.49 2.79
CA ILE A 70 -16.03 8.24 4.04
C ILE A 70 -17.03 8.02 5.16
N VAL A 71 -16.87 6.91 5.87
CA VAL A 71 -17.74 6.50 6.97
C VAL A 71 -16.93 5.98 8.16
N LYS A 72 -17.54 5.94 9.34
CA LYS A 72 -16.90 5.29 10.50
C LYS A 72 -16.77 3.78 10.28
N PRO A 73 -15.69 3.16 10.78
CA PRO A 73 -15.51 1.72 10.74
C PRO A 73 -16.56 1.00 11.60
N THR A 74 -17.14 -0.06 11.05
CA THR A 74 -17.98 -1.00 11.81
C THR A 74 -17.72 -2.43 11.38
N VAL A 75 -17.78 -3.35 12.34
CA VAL A 75 -17.59 -4.78 12.09
C VAL A 75 -18.69 -5.32 11.16
N GLU A 76 -19.93 -4.86 11.33
CA GLU A 76 -21.07 -5.32 10.54
C GLU A 76 -20.92 -4.98 9.06
N GLN A 77 -20.48 -3.75 8.76
CA GLN A 77 -20.28 -3.34 7.37
C GLN A 77 -19.08 -4.04 6.75
N PHE A 78 -17.97 -4.16 7.47
CA PHE A 78 -16.79 -4.86 6.98
C PHE A 78 -17.07 -6.34 6.68
N LYS A 79 -17.88 -7.01 7.53
CA LYS A 79 -18.30 -8.40 7.29
C LYS A 79 -19.01 -8.57 5.94
N LYS A 80 -19.87 -7.64 5.54
CA LYS A 80 -20.52 -7.67 4.22
C LYS A 80 -19.52 -7.62 3.06
N TYR A 81 -18.49 -6.74 3.18
CA TYR A 81 -17.44 -6.69 2.17
C TYR A 81 -16.60 -7.97 2.16
N GLN A 82 -16.26 -8.50 3.32
CA GLN A 82 -15.48 -9.73 3.43
C GLN A 82 -16.26 -10.95 2.89
N GLU A 83 -17.56 -11.00 3.12
CA GLU A 83 -18.45 -12.02 2.53
C GLU A 83 -18.51 -11.90 1.01
N ALA A 84 -18.71 -10.70 0.48
CA ALA A 84 -18.69 -10.44 -0.97
C ALA A 84 -17.33 -10.78 -1.61
N ALA A 85 -16.24 -10.55 -0.88
CA ALA A 85 -14.88 -10.91 -1.24
C ALA A 85 -14.54 -12.39 -0.99
N ARG A 86 -15.45 -13.19 -0.49
CA ARG A 86 -15.25 -14.61 -0.14
C ARG A 86 -14.00 -14.86 0.72
N GLY A 87 -13.72 -13.93 1.66
CA GLY A 87 -12.56 -14.03 2.55
C GLY A 87 -11.23 -13.56 1.94
N HIS A 88 -11.24 -12.98 0.75
CA HIS A 88 -10.02 -12.54 0.06
C HIS A 88 -9.53 -11.15 0.46
N ILE A 89 -10.23 -10.38 1.32
CA ILE A 89 -9.64 -9.17 1.91
C ILE A 89 -8.59 -9.64 2.93
N LYS A 90 -7.31 -9.32 2.66
CA LYS A 90 -6.15 -9.72 3.49
C LYS A 90 -5.47 -8.54 4.17
N TYR A 91 -5.77 -7.34 3.74
CA TYR A 91 -5.17 -6.11 4.20
C TYR A 91 -6.19 -4.99 4.21
N ILE A 92 -6.23 -4.19 5.25
CA ILE A 92 -7.12 -3.03 5.35
C ILE A 92 -6.34 -1.79 5.77
N THR A 93 -6.54 -0.68 5.07
CA THR A 93 -6.09 0.65 5.49
C THR A 93 -7.25 1.42 6.08
N MET A 94 -7.08 1.90 7.31
CA MET A 94 -8.09 2.72 7.98
C MET A 94 -7.49 3.69 8.99
N ALA A 95 -8.29 4.72 9.32
CA ALA A 95 -8.05 5.66 10.42
C ALA A 95 -8.47 4.98 11.74
N THR A 96 -7.53 4.34 12.41
CA THR A 96 -7.81 3.53 13.61
C THR A 96 -8.33 4.34 14.79
N GLU A 97 -8.09 5.64 14.81
CA GLU A 97 -8.68 6.58 15.82
C GLU A 97 -10.18 6.80 15.63
N GLN A 98 -10.75 6.37 14.49
CA GLN A 98 -12.18 6.39 14.22
C GLN A 98 -12.87 5.07 14.60
N ASP A 99 -12.10 4.03 14.95
CA ASP A 99 -12.59 2.70 15.32
C ASP A 99 -12.91 2.65 16.82
N ASP A 100 -14.19 2.76 17.16
CA ASP A 100 -14.64 2.76 18.54
C ASP A 100 -14.18 1.47 19.26
N ASP A 101 -13.44 1.62 20.35
CA ASP A 101 -12.84 0.54 21.15
C ASP A 101 -11.98 -0.45 20.32
N PHE A 102 -11.44 -0.01 19.19
CA PHE A 102 -10.70 -0.89 18.26
C PHE A 102 -11.46 -2.16 17.85
N ALA A 103 -12.78 -2.07 17.74
CA ALA A 103 -13.65 -3.24 17.49
C ALA A 103 -13.38 -3.88 16.13
N LEU A 104 -13.27 -3.07 15.06
CA LEU A 104 -12.93 -3.56 13.73
C LEU A 104 -11.46 -4.01 13.66
N THR A 105 -10.55 -3.27 14.30
CA THR A 105 -9.13 -3.64 14.40
C THR A 105 -8.98 -5.06 14.96
N ARG A 106 -9.58 -5.34 16.12
CA ARG A 106 -9.52 -6.67 16.74
C ARG A 106 -10.17 -7.74 15.86
N TYR A 107 -11.35 -7.44 15.30
CA TYR A 107 -12.02 -8.37 14.40
C TYR A 107 -11.13 -8.74 13.19
N CYS A 108 -10.50 -7.75 12.56
CA CYS A 108 -9.61 -7.99 11.43
C CYS A 108 -8.41 -8.86 11.83
N VAL A 109 -7.76 -8.55 12.94
CA VAL A 109 -6.60 -9.29 13.45
C VAL A 109 -6.96 -10.75 13.75
N GLU A 110 -8.08 -10.98 14.44
CA GLU A 110 -8.59 -12.32 14.79
C GLU A 110 -8.95 -13.16 13.53
N ASN A 111 -9.29 -12.49 12.43
CA ASN A 111 -9.63 -13.15 11.16
C ASN A 111 -8.51 -13.11 10.11
N GLY A 112 -7.27 -12.82 10.55
CA GLY A 112 -6.08 -12.88 9.69
C GLY A 112 -6.00 -11.77 8.64
N VAL A 113 -6.66 -10.64 8.88
CA VAL A 113 -6.57 -9.44 8.04
C VAL A 113 -5.57 -8.47 8.67
N VAL A 114 -4.56 -8.07 7.92
CA VAL A 114 -3.56 -7.09 8.36
C VAL A 114 -4.20 -5.72 8.45
N VAL A 115 -4.12 -5.08 9.61
CA VAL A 115 -4.59 -3.69 9.81
C VAL A 115 -3.43 -2.74 9.64
N SER A 116 -3.58 -1.78 8.74
CA SER A 116 -2.64 -0.69 8.46
C SER A 116 -3.27 0.66 8.79
N ILE A 117 -2.54 1.49 9.51
CA ILE A 117 -2.97 2.85 9.85
C ILE A 117 -2.63 3.76 8.67
N GLY A 118 -3.64 4.36 8.07
CA GLY A 118 -3.45 5.29 6.95
C GLY A 118 -4.64 6.21 6.77
N HIS A 119 -4.44 7.32 6.06
CA HIS A 119 -5.45 8.38 5.92
C HIS A 119 -6.04 8.77 7.29
N SER A 120 -5.16 9.05 8.25
CA SER A 120 -5.47 9.07 9.68
C SER A 120 -4.94 10.35 10.35
N ALA A 121 -5.75 10.91 11.24
CA ALA A 121 -5.41 12.02 12.11
C ALA A 121 -4.85 11.56 13.47
N ALA A 122 -4.57 10.27 13.65
CA ALA A 122 -4.10 9.71 14.90
C ALA A 122 -2.85 10.41 15.44
N THR A 123 -2.80 10.57 16.75
CA THR A 123 -1.60 10.97 17.47
C THR A 123 -0.61 9.81 17.58
N TYR A 124 0.58 10.10 18.08
CA TYR A 124 1.56 9.06 18.41
C TYR A 124 0.99 8.03 19.40
N GLU A 125 0.31 8.50 20.45
CA GLU A 125 -0.27 7.67 21.50
C GLU A 125 -1.38 6.77 20.94
N GLN A 126 -2.26 7.31 20.10
CA GLN A 126 -3.30 6.52 19.43
C GLN A 126 -2.71 5.46 18.50
N ALA A 127 -1.60 5.75 17.82
CA ALA A 127 -0.89 4.74 17.01
C ALA A 127 -0.29 3.62 17.87
N VAL A 128 0.29 3.96 19.03
CA VAL A 128 0.79 2.95 19.99
C VAL A 128 -0.34 2.07 20.50
N GLU A 129 -1.50 2.66 20.77
CA GLU A 129 -2.70 1.93 21.21
C GLU A 129 -3.25 1.01 20.11
N ALA A 130 -3.36 1.50 18.88
CA ALA A 130 -3.74 0.67 17.74
C ALA A 130 -2.77 -0.50 17.53
N PHE A 131 -1.46 -0.25 17.66
CA PHE A 131 -0.44 -1.31 17.61
C PHE A 131 -0.63 -2.34 18.73
N ALA A 132 -0.93 -1.92 19.94
CA ALA A 132 -1.24 -2.81 21.06
C ALA A 132 -2.49 -3.68 20.81
N HIS A 133 -3.44 -3.19 20.01
CA HIS A 133 -4.61 -3.94 19.56
C HIS A 133 -4.39 -4.75 18.27
N GLY A 134 -3.15 -4.81 17.77
CA GLY A 134 -2.73 -5.68 16.68
C GLY A 134 -2.64 -5.03 15.30
N ALA A 135 -2.81 -3.69 15.19
CA ALA A 135 -2.45 -3.00 13.96
C ALA A 135 -0.97 -3.28 13.64
N LYS A 136 -0.68 -3.67 12.41
CA LYS A 136 0.62 -4.26 12.05
C LYS A 136 1.44 -3.38 11.12
N SER A 137 0.80 -2.44 10.41
CA SER A 137 1.45 -1.61 9.40
C SER A 137 0.96 -0.15 9.41
N MET A 138 1.66 0.71 8.67
CA MET A 138 1.24 2.07 8.31
C MET A 138 1.32 2.25 6.80
N THR A 139 0.26 2.75 6.20
CA THR A 139 0.12 2.92 4.76
C THR A 139 0.83 4.19 4.30
N HIS A 140 1.58 4.12 3.21
CA HIS A 140 2.29 5.21 2.52
C HIS A 140 2.81 6.32 3.45
N VAL A 141 3.69 5.93 4.40
CA VAL A 141 4.27 6.82 5.42
C VAL A 141 4.67 8.17 4.85
N TYR A 142 4.40 9.24 5.58
CA TYR A 142 4.42 10.66 5.28
C TYR A 142 3.15 11.20 4.59
N ASN A 143 2.43 10.39 3.85
CA ASN A 143 1.29 10.82 3.04
C ASN A 143 -0.03 10.50 3.76
N GLY A 144 -0.98 11.43 3.72
CA GLY A 144 -2.30 11.21 4.34
C GLY A 144 -2.23 10.90 5.85
N MET A 145 -1.32 11.52 6.61
CA MET A 145 -1.16 11.25 8.04
C MET A 145 -0.58 12.44 8.81
N THR A 146 -0.66 12.39 10.15
CA THR A 146 -0.09 13.40 11.02
C THR A 146 1.44 13.45 10.89
N PRO A 147 2.02 14.65 10.60
CA PRO A 147 3.44 14.78 10.32
C PRO A 147 4.29 14.70 11.60
N PHE A 148 5.61 14.52 11.41
CA PHE A 148 6.57 14.58 12.50
C PHE A 148 6.84 16.02 12.93
N ASN A 149 6.63 16.30 14.19
CA ASN A 149 7.15 17.49 14.88
C ASN A 149 7.74 17.02 16.21
N HIS A 150 8.88 17.59 16.63
CA HIS A 150 9.59 17.16 17.84
C HIS A 150 8.80 17.27 19.15
N ARG A 151 7.67 18.00 19.18
CA ARG A 151 6.75 18.12 20.31
C ARG A 151 5.41 17.43 20.08
N ALA A 152 5.12 16.99 18.84
CA ALA A 152 3.91 16.25 18.47
C ALA A 152 4.28 15.33 17.30
N THR A 153 4.86 14.15 17.63
CA THR A 153 5.54 13.30 16.64
C THR A 153 4.60 12.62 15.65
N GLY A 154 3.31 12.58 15.96
CA GLY A 154 2.28 12.05 15.05
C GLY A 154 2.53 10.61 14.60
N LEU A 155 1.85 10.22 13.54
CA LEU A 155 2.00 8.90 12.92
C LEU A 155 3.40 8.69 12.34
N VAL A 156 3.99 9.72 11.76
CA VAL A 156 5.36 9.62 11.23
C VAL A 156 6.36 9.30 12.34
N GLY A 157 6.20 9.90 13.53
CA GLY A 157 7.01 9.58 14.70
C GLY A 157 6.76 8.16 15.23
N ALA A 158 5.53 7.70 15.18
CA ALA A 158 5.18 6.33 15.53
C ALA A 158 5.83 5.33 14.54
N ALA A 159 5.81 5.63 13.23
CA ALA A 159 6.49 4.83 12.22
C ALA A 159 7.98 4.67 12.50
N TYR A 160 8.64 5.73 12.97
CA TYR A 160 10.06 5.66 13.36
C TYR A 160 10.29 4.88 14.66
N ARG A 161 9.44 5.10 15.66
CA ARG A 161 9.68 4.61 17.03
C ARG A 161 9.24 3.18 17.24
N ILE A 162 8.12 2.77 16.65
CA ILE A 162 7.62 1.38 16.72
C ILE A 162 8.35 0.55 15.66
N ARG A 163 9.53 0.05 16.01
CA ARG A 163 10.42 -0.60 15.03
C ARG A 163 9.86 -1.87 14.42
N THR A 164 9.01 -2.60 15.15
CA THR A 164 8.42 -3.87 14.70
C THR A 164 7.08 -3.70 13.97
N MET A 165 6.57 -2.50 13.85
CA MET A 165 5.44 -2.18 12.99
C MET A 165 5.95 -1.96 11.56
N TYR A 166 5.36 -2.60 10.57
CA TYR A 166 5.70 -2.35 9.18
C TYR A 166 5.31 -0.93 8.78
N GLY A 167 5.97 -0.40 7.78
CA GLY A 167 5.58 0.88 7.19
C GLY A 167 5.81 0.85 5.70
N GLU A 168 4.75 1.13 4.98
CA GLU A 168 4.76 1.23 3.53
C GLU A 168 5.22 2.62 3.11
N ILE A 169 5.95 2.70 2.01
CA ILE A 169 6.43 3.98 1.49
C ILE A 169 6.50 3.97 -0.04
N ILE A 170 6.03 5.04 -0.67
CA ILE A 170 6.09 5.24 -2.12
C ILE A 170 7.46 5.80 -2.47
N CYS A 171 8.22 5.07 -3.27
CA CYS A 171 9.63 5.38 -3.57
C CYS A 171 9.83 6.02 -4.96
N ASP A 172 8.93 6.93 -5.36
CA ASP A 172 8.95 7.59 -6.67
C ASP A 172 9.74 8.91 -6.71
N GLY A 173 10.12 9.46 -5.56
CA GLY A 173 10.76 10.76 -5.45
C GLY A 173 9.81 11.97 -5.53
N ASN A 174 8.52 11.73 -5.80
CA ASN A 174 7.47 12.76 -5.87
C ASN A 174 6.67 12.82 -4.56
N HIS A 175 6.23 11.66 -4.03
CA HIS A 175 5.55 11.56 -2.73
C HIS A 175 6.48 11.87 -1.56
N SER A 176 7.75 11.56 -1.69
CA SER A 176 8.78 11.80 -0.67
C SER A 176 10.10 12.15 -1.33
N THR A 177 10.80 13.14 -0.79
CA THR A 177 12.15 13.50 -1.26
C THR A 177 13.12 12.35 -0.98
N TYR A 178 14.22 12.28 -1.73
CA TYR A 178 15.25 11.26 -1.53
C TYR A 178 15.82 11.28 -0.11
N ALA A 179 15.95 12.46 0.49
CA ALA A 179 16.39 12.61 1.88
C ALA A 179 15.37 12.02 2.87
N ALA A 180 14.08 12.23 2.64
CA ALA A 180 13.01 11.64 3.47
C ALA A 180 13.01 10.12 3.34
N LEU A 181 13.15 9.59 2.12
CA LEU A 181 13.29 8.14 1.88
C LEU A 181 14.49 7.56 2.64
N ASN A 182 15.68 8.17 2.52
CA ASN A 182 16.86 7.73 3.25
C ASN A 182 16.63 7.73 4.77
N ASN A 183 16.17 8.85 5.33
CA ASN A 183 15.90 8.97 6.76
C ASN A 183 14.92 7.89 7.26
N TYR A 184 13.88 7.61 6.48
CA TYR A 184 12.91 6.58 6.83
C TYR A 184 13.56 5.19 6.87
N PHE A 185 14.23 4.78 5.80
CA PHE A 185 14.87 3.46 5.73
C PHE A 185 15.95 3.27 6.78
N MET A 186 16.79 4.30 7.01
CA MET A 186 17.84 4.24 8.02
C MET A 186 17.28 4.18 9.45
N SER A 187 16.13 4.82 9.70
CA SER A 187 15.47 4.78 11.02
C SER A 187 14.75 3.46 11.24
N LYS A 188 14.10 2.92 10.19
CA LYS A 188 13.29 1.70 10.26
C LYS A 188 14.13 0.43 10.24
N GLY A 189 15.23 0.44 9.53
CA GLY A 189 16.09 -0.72 9.33
C GLY A 189 15.63 -1.66 8.20
N PRO A 190 16.32 -2.82 8.04
CA PRO A 190 16.14 -3.68 6.87
C PRO A 190 14.86 -4.53 6.87
N ASP A 191 14.17 -4.68 8.02
CA ASP A 191 13.18 -5.75 8.20
C ASP A 191 11.71 -5.29 8.20
N TYR A 192 11.45 -3.99 8.34
CA TYR A 192 10.10 -3.47 8.54
C TYR A 192 9.69 -2.33 7.61
N SER A 193 10.52 -2.00 6.62
CA SER A 193 10.16 -1.08 5.53
C SER A 193 9.57 -1.88 4.38
N ILE A 194 8.48 -1.38 3.79
CA ILE A 194 7.84 -1.96 2.61
C ILE A 194 7.76 -0.89 1.54
N MET A 195 8.42 -1.12 0.40
CA MET A 195 8.23 -0.29 -0.78
C MET A 195 6.93 -0.67 -1.47
N ILE A 196 6.07 0.31 -1.71
CA ILE A 196 4.83 0.14 -2.47
C ILE A 196 4.82 1.05 -3.69
N SER A 197 4.04 0.70 -4.68
CA SER A 197 3.80 1.56 -5.84
C SER A 197 2.66 2.54 -5.62
N ASP A 198 1.61 2.14 -4.93
CA ASP A 198 0.34 2.87 -4.89
C ASP A 198 -0.13 3.26 -6.30
N ALA A 199 0.01 2.33 -7.24
CA ALA A 199 -0.15 2.60 -8.66
C ALA A 199 -1.62 2.62 -9.08
N LEU A 200 -1.97 3.67 -9.82
CA LEU A 200 -3.30 3.88 -10.38
C LEU A 200 -3.55 3.06 -11.66
N MET A 201 -4.82 2.96 -12.02
CA MET A 201 -5.26 2.46 -13.33
C MET A 201 -4.76 3.31 -14.51
N ALA A 202 -4.28 4.54 -14.25
CA ALA A 202 -3.71 5.45 -15.26
C ALA A 202 -2.21 5.19 -15.52
N LYS A 203 -1.58 4.25 -14.82
CA LYS A 203 -0.19 3.90 -15.02
C LYS A 203 0.05 3.41 -16.45
N GLY A 204 1.14 3.89 -17.06
CA GLY A 204 1.50 3.55 -18.44
C GLY A 204 0.73 4.34 -19.51
N THR A 205 -0.17 5.23 -19.14
CA THR A 205 -0.88 6.09 -20.08
C THR A 205 -0.04 7.33 -20.46
N PRO A 206 -0.31 8.00 -21.61
CA PRO A 206 0.49 9.11 -22.06
C PRO A 206 0.49 10.31 -21.09
N ILE A 207 1.60 11.05 -21.08
CA ILE A 207 1.70 12.35 -20.41
C ILE A 207 0.59 13.29 -20.92
N GLY A 208 -0.06 14.01 -20.00
CA GLY A 208 -1.18 14.91 -20.29
C GLY A 208 -2.53 14.21 -20.41
N SER A 209 -2.59 12.87 -20.40
CA SER A 209 -3.86 12.14 -20.40
C SER A 209 -4.64 12.38 -19.10
N LYS A 210 -5.97 12.43 -19.23
CA LYS A 210 -6.89 12.63 -18.12
C LYS A 210 -7.70 11.38 -17.87
N HIS A 211 -7.94 11.07 -16.61
CA HIS A 211 -8.67 9.89 -16.17
C HIS A 211 -9.59 10.23 -15.00
N ILE A 212 -10.59 9.40 -14.76
CA ILE A 212 -11.45 9.52 -13.58
C ILE A 212 -11.00 8.51 -12.53
N PHE A 213 -10.55 9.00 -11.38
CA PHE A 213 -10.12 8.20 -10.25
C PHE A 213 -11.02 8.49 -9.05
N GLY A 214 -11.80 7.51 -8.63
CA GLY A 214 -12.73 7.64 -7.51
C GLY A 214 -13.82 8.72 -7.71
N GLY A 215 -14.12 9.12 -8.95
CA GLY A 215 -15.03 10.23 -9.27
C GLY A 215 -14.33 11.58 -9.42
N ASN A 216 -13.04 11.67 -9.12
CA ASN A 216 -12.21 12.85 -9.30
C ASN A 216 -11.40 12.78 -10.60
N GLU A 217 -11.32 13.88 -11.36
CA GLU A 217 -10.46 13.93 -12.55
C GLU A 217 -9.00 14.09 -12.13
N ILE A 218 -8.13 13.26 -12.73
CA ILE A 218 -6.68 13.31 -12.58
C ILE A 218 -6.02 13.53 -13.95
N VAL A 219 -4.79 14.04 -13.93
CA VAL A 219 -3.96 14.24 -15.12
C VAL A 219 -2.54 13.75 -14.86
N ILE A 220 -1.91 13.14 -15.88
CA ILE A 220 -0.53 12.66 -15.81
C ILE A 220 0.42 13.80 -16.18
N TYR A 221 1.33 14.15 -15.27
CA TYR A 221 2.31 15.22 -15.44
C TYR A 221 3.55 14.74 -16.21
N PRO A 222 4.42 15.67 -16.67
CA PRO A 222 5.63 15.35 -17.45
C PRO A 222 6.63 14.45 -16.73
N ASP A 223 6.67 14.49 -15.39
CA ASP A 223 7.49 13.60 -14.55
C ASP A 223 6.86 12.22 -14.32
N GLY A 224 5.69 11.99 -14.89
CA GLY A 224 4.90 10.77 -14.75
C GLY A 224 4.00 10.73 -13.52
N SER A 225 4.05 11.72 -12.62
CA SER A 225 3.16 11.77 -11.45
C SER A 225 1.70 12.06 -11.85
N ALA A 226 0.76 11.57 -11.06
CA ALA A 226 -0.66 11.81 -11.25
C ALA A 226 -1.18 12.85 -10.27
N HIS A 227 -1.93 13.83 -10.75
CA HIS A 227 -2.44 14.92 -9.95
C HIS A 227 -3.94 15.11 -10.14
N LEU A 228 -4.63 15.46 -9.05
CA LEU A 228 -6.01 15.93 -9.08
C LEU A 228 -6.08 17.24 -9.87
N THR A 229 -6.94 17.33 -10.87
CA THR A 229 -7.11 18.58 -11.65
C THR A 229 -7.73 19.70 -10.82
N SER A 230 -8.49 19.36 -9.78
CA SER A 230 -9.19 20.32 -8.91
C SER A 230 -8.26 21.03 -7.91
N THR A 231 -7.25 20.34 -7.38
CA THR A 231 -6.38 20.85 -6.30
C THR A 231 -4.91 20.88 -6.66
N GLY A 232 -4.49 20.16 -7.70
CA GLY A 232 -3.08 19.94 -8.04
C GLY A 232 -2.36 18.97 -7.09
N GLY A 233 -3.07 18.38 -6.13
CA GLY A 233 -2.50 17.40 -5.20
C GLY A 233 -2.21 16.06 -5.88
N LEU A 234 -1.22 15.33 -5.36
CA LEU A 234 -0.91 13.96 -5.81
C LEU A 234 -2.10 13.03 -5.59
N ALA A 235 -2.29 12.08 -6.48
CA ALA A 235 -3.34 11.08 -6.43
C ALA A 235 -2.79 9.73 -6.87
N GLY A 236 -2.40 8.89 -5.90
CA GLY A 236 -1.69 7.65 -6.15
C GLY A 236 -0.42 7.87 -7.00
N SER A 237 0.13 6.82 -7.57
CA SER A 237 1.33 6.91 -8.39
C SER A 237 1.24 6.20 -9.74
N THR A 238 2.30 6.32 -10.51
CA THR A 238 2.56 5.52 -11.73
C THR A 238 3.88 4.75 -11.60
N LEU A 239 4.37 4.59 -10.37
CA LEU A 239 5.66 3.98 -10.08
C LEU A 239 5.74 2.51 -10.52
N ASN A 240 6.83 2.16 -11.19
CA ASN A 240 7.25 0.77 -11.39
C ASN A 240 8.16 0.36 -10.23
N ILE A 241 7.95 -0.82 -9.66
CA ILE A 241 8.71 -1.30 -8.48
C ILE A 241 10.21 -1.36 -8.75
N ASN A 242 10.65 -1.83 -9.91
CA ASN A 242 12.05 -1.85 -10.29
C ASN A 242 12.67 -0.43 -10.36
N LYS A 243 11.91 0.56 -10.80
CA LYS A 243 12.35 1.98 -10.77
C LYS A 243 12.45 2.51 -9.34
N GLY A 244 11.50 2.13 -8.48
CA GLY A 244 11.57 2.46 -7.04
C GLY A 244 12.82 1.89 -6.38
N LEU A 245 13.18 0.64 -6.69
CA LEU A 245 14.42 0.01 -6.22
C LEU A 245 15.66 0.81 -6.65
N ARG A 246 15.72 1.20 -7.93
CA ARG A 246 16.79 2.06 -8.44
C ARG A 246 16.86 3.41 -7.71
N ILE A 247 15.71 4.07 -7.51
CA ILE A 247 15.64 5.36 -6.79
C ILE A 247 16.18 5.22 -5.37
N LEU A 248 15.78 4.16 -4.66
CA LEU A 248 16.25 3.92 -3.29
C LEU A 248 17.77 3.78 -3.24
N VAL A 249 18.36 3.00 -4.13
CA VAL A 249 19.80 2.72 -4.09
C VAL A 249 20.61 3.89 -4.66
N GLU A 250 20.29 4.40 -5.86
CA GLU A 250 21.11 5.37 -6.57
C GLU A 250 20.85 6.83 -6.15
N LYS A 251 19.62 7.17 -5.74
CA LYS A 251 19.22 8.55 -5.44
C LYS A 251 19.06 8.80 -3.95
N ALA A 252 18.38 7.90 -3.28
CA ALA A 252 18.18 7.99 -1.83
C ALA A 252 19.35 7.41 -1.02
N MET A 253 20.33 6.75 -1.67
CA MET A 253 21.50 6.16 -1.01
C MET A 253 21.14 5.18 0.11
N VAL A 254 20.05 4.46 -0.06
CA VAL A 254 19.63 3.39 0.85
C VAL A 254 20.49 2.15 0.58
N PRO A 255 20.99 1.45 1.61
CA PRO A 255 21.73 0.20 1.42
C PRO A 255 20.90 -0.82 0.61
N PHE A 256 21.53 -1.49 -0.35
CA PHE A 256 20.84 -2.41 -1.26
C PHE A 256 20.01 -3.48 -0.53
N ASN A 257 20.55 -4.04 0.56
CA ASN A 257 19.82 -5.04 1.34
C ASN A 257 18.56 -4.49 2.02
N TYR A 258 18.53 -3.21 2.40
CA TYR A 258 17.31 -2.58 2.92
C TYR A 258 16.29 -2.37 1.79
N ALA A 259 16.76 -1.87 0.66
CA ALA A 259 15.92 -1.62 -0.50
C ALA A 259 15.31 -2.91 -1.06
N ILE A 260 16.10 -3.96 -1.26
CA ILE A 260 15.60 -5.23 -1.81
C ILE A 260 14.66 -5.95 -0.83
N ASN A 261 14.97 -5.95 0.47
CA ASN A 261 14.09 -6.54 1.48
C ASN A 261 12.71 -5.88 1.49
N SER A 262 12.66 -4.57 1.24
CA SER A 262 11.40 -3.80 1.28
C SER A 262 10.42 -4.16 0.16
N CYS A 263 10.89 -4.76 -0.93
CA CYS A 263 10.03 -5.20 -2.04
C CYS A 263 10.01 -6.73 -2.21
N THR A 264 10.57 -7.49 -1.28
CA THR A 264 10.61 -8.95 -1.34
C THR A 264 10.14 -9.58 -0.01
N ILE A 265 11.07 -9.82 0.92
CA ILE A 265 10.79 -10.59 2.14
C ILE A 265 9.92 -9.81 3.14
N ASN A 266 10.04 -8.48 3.23
CA ASN A 266 9.28 -7.70 4.22
C ASN A 266 7.77 -7.69 3.92
N PRO A 267 7.28 -7.41 2.69
CA PRO A 267 5.86 -7.55 2.38
C PRO A 267 5.37 -9.00 2.55
N ALA A 268 6.18 -10.01 2.22
CA ALA A 268 5.82 -11.40 2.43
C ALA A 268 5.60 -11.72 3.93
N ARG A 269 6.50 -11.26 4.81
CA ARG A 269 6.35 -11.39 6.28
C ARG A 269 5.17 -10.60 6.82
N CYS A 270 4.92 -9.42 6.28
CA CYS A 270 3.76 -8.62 6.68
C CYS A 270 2.45 -9.37 6.41
N LEU A 271 2.35 -10.01 5.26
CA LEU A 271 1.18 -10.79 4.85
C LEU A 271 1.15 -12.23 5.40
N GLY A 272 2.26 -12.70 6.01
CA GLY A 272 2.36 -14.08 6.51
C GLY A 272 2.45 -15.13 5.41
N VAL A 273 3.09 -14.79 4.29
CA VAL A 273 3.34 -15.70 3.14
C VAL A 273 4.83 -15.92 2.89
N ASP A 274 5.65 -15.59 3.88
CA ASP A 274 7.11 -15.72 3.80
C ASP A 274 7.61 -17.17 3.90
N ASP A 275 6.73 -18.11 4.19
CA ASP A 275 6.97 -19.55 4.07
C ASP A 275 7.15 -19.99 2.61
N ARG A 276 6.51 -19.29 1.66
CA ARG A 276 6.57 -19.62 0.24
C ARG A 276 7.07 -18.49 -0.67
N LYS A 277 7.11 -17.23 -0.23
CA LYS A 277 7.51 -16.07 -1.03
C LYS A 277 8.64 -15.24 -0.40
N GLY A 278 9.16 -14.28 -1.15
CA GLY A 278 10.03 -13.21 -0.66
C GLY A 278 11.52 -13.57 -0.55
N SER A 279 11.93 -14.79 -0.85
CA SER A 279 13.35 -15.17 -0.87
C SER A 279 13.61 -16.41 -1.70
N LEU A 280 14.81 -16.52 -2.27
CA LEU A 280 15.26 -17.69 -3.03
C LEU A 280 15.73 -18.77 -2.06
N GLN A 281 14.83 -19.68 -1.70
CA GLN A 281 15.10 -20.82 -0.82
C GLN A 281 14.40 -22.07 -1.35
N VAL A 282 15.00 -23.23 -1.12
CA VAL A 282 14.41 -24.52 -1.47
C VAL A 282 13.07 -24.70 -0.75
N GLY A 283 12.04 -25.05 -1.48
CA GLY A 283 10.67 -25.25 -0.99
C GLY A 283 9.75 -24.02 -1.10
N LYS A 284 10.30 -22.87 -1.51
CA LYS A 284 9.50 -21.69 -1.84
C LYS A 284 9.13 -21.64 -3.33
N ASP A 285 8.17 -20.80 -3.65
CA ASP A 285 7.81 -20.49 -5.03
C ASP A 285 9.05 -19.98 -5.79
N ALA A 286 9.16 -20.34 -7.06
CA ALA A 286 10.27 -19.92 -7.91
C ALA A 286 10.06 -18.52 -8.48
N ASP A 287 9.72 -17.57 -7.61
CA ASP A 287 9.60 -16.14 -7.94
C ASP A 287 11.00 -15.55 -8.15
N ILE A 288 11.47 -15.52 -9.37
CA ILE A 288 12.82 -15.10 -9.71
C ILE A 288 12.76 -13.92 -10.68
N VAL A 289 13.40 -12.82 -10.32
CA VAL A 289 13.51 -11.63 -11.17
C VAL A 289 14.98 -11.41 -11.55
N VAL A 290 15.25 -11.39 -12.85
CA VAL A 290 16.57 -11.07 -13.39
C VAL A 290 16.61 -9.61 -13.81
N LEU A 291 17.54 -8.86 -13.24
CA LEU A 291 17.72 -7.43 -13.51
C LEU A 291 19.07 -7.18 -14.19
N ASN A 292 19.12 -6.17 -15.05
CA ASN A 292 20.37 -5.55 -15.50
C ASN A 292 20.98 -4.67 -14.39
N ASP A 293 22.21 -4.19 -14.60
CA ASP A 293 22.91 -3.30 -13.69
C ASP A 293 22.17 -1.95 -13.49
N ASP A 294 21.33 -1.55 -14.44
CA ASP A 294 20.49 -0.35 -14.36
C ASP A 294 19.10 -0.60 -13.77
N TYR A 295 18.89 -1.77 -13.18
CA TYR A 295 17.63 -2.24 -12.60
C TYR A 295 16.49 -2.45 -13.61
N SER A 296 16.75 -2.42 -14.91
CA SER A 296 15.75 -2.84 -15.89
C SER A 296 15.52 -4.35 -15.81
N VAL A 297 14.26 -4.77 -15.92
CA VAL A 297 13.89 -6.19 -15.84
C VAL A 297 14.25 -6.89 -17.13
N VAL A 298 15.04 -7.95 -17.03
CA VAL A 298 15.37 -8.85 -18.12
C VAL A 298 14.31 -9.93 -18.25
N GLN A 299 13.95 -10.53 -17.11
CA GLN A 299 12.97 -11.61 -17.07
C GLN A 299 12.41 -11.79 -15.65
N THR A 300 11.14 -12.16 -15.58
CA THR A 300 10.43 -12.56 -14.37
C THR A 300 9.90 -13.98 -14.56
N TYR A 301 10.13 -14.86 -13.58
CA TYR A 301 9.67 -16.24 -13.55
C TYR A 301 8.61 -16.43 -12.49
#